data_0687d23828ab5db194d335f16cf3323c
#
_entry.id   0687d23828ab5db194d335f16cf3323c
#
_cell.length_a   1.000
_cell.length_b   1.000
_cell.length_c   1.000
_cell.angle_alpha   90.00
_cell.angle_beta   90.00
_cell.angle_gamma   90.00
#
_symmetry.space_group_name_H-M   'P 1'
#
loop_
_entity.id
_entity.type
_entity.pdbx_description
1 polymer ?
#
loop_
_entity_poly.entity_id
_entity_poly.type
_entity_poly.pdbx_seq_one_letter_code
_entity_poly.pdbx_strand_id
1 'polypeptide(L)'
;MTPDLMEAGAERAARAAGLHAATGQTESGGRTAGFSRIATPGEVDITHGRILYLEDVSVSFDGFKAINKLSLDIAPGELRCIIGPNGAGKTTMMDIITGKTRPDSGTVFFGSTIDLLRHKEAEIAQLGIGRKFQKPTVFEHLTVFENLELALKTDKGVRASMLFRLDSAQSDRLAEVLETIHLADSVSRLAGNLSHGQKQWLEIGMLLMQDPKLL
;
A
#
# COMPACT_ATOMS: atom_id res chain seq x y z
N MET A 1 -24.82 21.32 14.18
CA MET A 1 -24.10 20.24 13.48
C MET A 1 -24.23 19.02 14.36
N THR A 2 -25.14 18.12 14.01
CA THR A 2 -25.65 17.05 14.87
C THR A 2 -24.74 15.82 14.83
N PRO A 3 -24.61 15.04 15.92
CA PRO A 3 -23.75 13.85 16.01
C PRO A 3 -24.07 12.75 15.00
N ASP A 4 -25.28 12.75 14.47
CA ASP A 4 -25.85 11.73 13.58
C ASP A 4 -25.15 11.60 12.20
N LEU A 5 -24.49 12.66 11.72
CA LEU A 5 -23.80 12.65 10.44
C LEU A 5 -22.38 12.02 10.52
N MET A 6 -21.80 11.96 11.71
CA MET A 6 -20.48 11.33 11.89
C MET A 6 -20.61 9.79 12.04
N GLU A 7 -21.69 9.31 12.65
CA GLU A 7 -21.98 7.88 12.77
C GLU A 7 -22.34 7.24 11.42
N ALA A 8 -23.12 7.93 10.60
CA ALA A 8 -23.47 7.46 9.25
C ALA A 8 -22.25 7.37 8.30
N GLY A 9 -21.24 8.22 8.49
CA GLY A 9 -19.97 8.17 7.74
C GLY A 9 -19.12 6.97 8.13
N ALA A 10 -19.03 6.65 9.41
CA ALA A 10 -18.27 5.52 9.94
C ALA A 10 -18.89 4.17 9.53
N GLU A 11 -20.23 4.06 9.52
CA GLU A 11 -20.93 2.84 9.07
C GLU A 11 -20.78 2.60 7.56
N ARG A 12 -20.78 3.65 6.74
CA ARG A 12 -20.51 3.52 5.30
C ARG A 12 -19.08 3.10 5.00
N ALA A 13 -18.09 3.63 5.73
CA ALA A 13 -16.69 3.22 5.60
C ALA A 13 -16.48 1.76 6.03
N ALA A 14 -17.14 1.30 7.09
CA ALA A 14 -17.08 -0.08 7.55
C ALA A 14 -17.75 -1.07 6.58
N ARG A 15 -18.82 -0.66 5.90
CA ARG A 15 -19.49 -1.46 4.86
C ARG A 15 -18.67 -1.59 3.58
N ALA A 16 -17.95 -0.52 3.19
CA ALA A 16 -17.04 -0.55 2.03
C ALA A 16 -15.81 -1.44 2.26
N ALA A 17 -15.40 -1.60 3.53
CA ALA A 17 -14.24 -2.44 3.91
C ALA A 17 -14.57 -3.93 4.07
N GLY A 18 -15.81 -4.38 3.84
CA GLY A 18 -16.18 -5.81 3.87
C GLY A 18 -16.06 -6.49 5.25
N LEU A 19 -16.04 -5.74 6.35
CA LEU A 19 -16.00 -6.28 7.69
C LEU A 19 -17.40 -6.71 8.15
N HIS A 20 -17.79 -7.93 7.85
CA HIS A 20 -18.87 -8.61 8.58
C HIS A 20 -18.31 -9.12 9.91
N ALA A 21 -18.85 -8.61 11.00
CA ALA A 21 -18.62 -9.14 12.34
C ALA A 21 -19.13 -10.60 12.41
N ALA A 22 -18.21 -11.53 12.54
CA ALA A 22 -18.54 -12.94 12.84
C ALA A 22 -18.84 -13.06 14.33
N THR A 23 -20.13 -13.19 14.65
CA THR A 23 -20.60 -13.69 15.95
C THR A 23 -20.22 -15.15 16.08
N GLY A 24 -19.55 -15.48 17.20
CA GLY A 24 -19.06 -16.81 17.50
C GLY A 24 -20.16 -17.86 17.62
N GLN A 25 -19.87 -19.02 17.04
CA GLN A 25 -20.38 -20.30 17.52
C GLN A 25 -19.22 -21.30 17.53
N THR A 26 -18.95 -21.80 18.72
CA THR A 26 -18.06 -22.94 18.99
C THR A 26 -18.72 -24.21 18.51
N GLU A 27 -18.14 -24.90 17.56
CA GLU A 27 -18.37 -26.34 17.36
C GLU A 27 -17.05 -27.08 17.31
N SER A 28 -16.97 -28.05 18.20
CA SER A 28 -15.90 -29.04 18.33
C SER A 28 -15.98 -30.08 17.21
N GLY A 29 -14.83 -30.47 16.68
CA GLY A 29 -14.71 -31.80 16.07
C GLY A 29 -14.09 -31.83 14.68
N GLY A 30 -12.94 -32.49 14.57
CA GLY A 30 -12.44 -33.03 13.31
C GLY A 30 -11.13 -32.45 12.81
N ARG A 31 -10.01 -33.05 13.22
CA ARG A 31 -8.73 -32.92 12.54
C ARG A 31 -8.85 -33.47 11.12
N THR A 32 -9.07 -32.60 10.16
CA THR A 32 -8.76 -32.85 8.77
C THR A 32 -7.52 -32.07 8.40
N ALA A 33 -6.47 -32.79 8.03
CA ALA A 33 -5.26 -32.21 7.45
C ALA A 33 -5.67 -31.37 6.23
N GLY A 34 -5.71 -30.05 6.39
CA GLY A 34 -5.94 -29.13 5.30
C GLY A 34 -4.73 -29.16 4.38
N PHE A 35 -4.86 -29.78 3.22
CA PHE A 35 -3.95 -29.55 2.11
C PHE A 35 -3.87 -28.05 1.88
N SER A 36 -2.65 -27.51 1.99
CA SER A 36 -2.37 -26.10 1.71
C SER A 36 -2.95 -25.75 0.33
N ARG A 37 -3.83 -24.75 0.29
CA ARG A 37 -4.24 -24.14 -0.98
C ARG A 37 -2.95 -23.72 -1.69
N ILE A 38 -2.79 -24.21 -2.92
CA ILE A 38 -1.71 -23.76 -3.80
C ILE A 38 -2.00 -22.27 -4.01
N ALA A 39 -1.16 -21.41 -3.43
CA ALA A 39 -1.30 -19.97 -3.58
C ALA A 39 -1.19 -19.61 -5.06
N THR A 40 -2.17 -18.88 -5.57
CA THR A 40 -2.12 -18.36 -6.94
C THR A 40 -0.92 -17.44 -7.07
N PRO A 41 -0.07 -17.57 -8.09
CA PRO A 41 1.07 -16.67 -8.27
C PRO A 41 0.62 -15.20 -8.26
N GLY A 42 1.16 -14.41 -7.33
CA GLY A 42 0.80 -12.98 -7.15
C GLY A 42 -0.31 -12.70 -6.14
N GLU A 43 -0.97 -13.71 -5.57
CA GLU A 43 -1.92 -13.54 -4.48
C GLU A 43 -1.18 -13.57 -3.13
N VAL A 44 -1.41 -12.52 -2.32
CA VAL A 44 -0.80 -12.41 -0.98
C VAL A 44 -1.58 -13.29 -0.03
N ASP A 45 -0.95 -14.37 0.44
CA ASP A 45 -1.55 -15.25 1.43
C ASP A 45 -1.44 -14.64 2.84
N ILE A 46 -2.57 -14.23 3.39
CA ILE A 46 -2.70 -13.66 4.74
C ILE A 46 -3.37 -14.62 5.73
N THR A 47 -3.50 -15.89 5.40
CA THR A 47 -4.19 -16.89 6.24
C THR A 47 -3.56 -17.06 7.61
N HIS A 48 -2.28 -16.73 7.77
CA HIS A 48 -1.56 -16.75 9.04
C HIS A 48 -1.66 -15.43 9.83
N GLY A 49 -2.55 -14.51 9.43
CA GLY A 49 -2.81 -13.26 10.14
C GLY A 49 -1.70 -12.22 10.08
N ARG A 50 -0.76 -12.33 9.13
CA ARG A 50 0.33 -11.38 8.92
C ARG A 50 0.36 -10.95 7.46
N ILE A 51 0.46 -9.63 7.22
CA ILE A 51 0.64 -9.09 5.87
C ILE A 51 2.11 -8.80 5.58
N LEU A 52 2.89 -8.45 6.60
CA LEU A 52 4.33 -8.22 6.51
C LEU A 52 5.03 -8.88 7.68
N TYR A 53 6.14 -9.56 7.42
CA TYR A 53 6.95 -10.23 8.43
C TYR A 53 8.45 -10.05 8.14
N LEU A 54 9.16 -9.52 9.11
CA LEU A 54 10.62 -9.39 9.13
C LEU A 54 11.17 -10.22 10.31
N GLU A 55 12.25 -10.96 10.08
CA GLU A 55 12.92 -11.74 11.13
C GLU A 55 14.43 -11.56 11.06
N ASP A 56 15.01 -11.18 12.21
CA ASP A 56 16.46 -11.01 12.43
C ASP A 56 17.18 -10.19 11.34
N VAL A 57 16.47 -9.20 10.77
CA VAL A 57 16.98 -8.36 9.70
C VAL A 57 18.10 -7.47 10.23
N SER A 58 19.27 -7.55 9.58
CA SER A 58 20.42 -6.69 9.89
C SER A 58 20.97 -6.07 8.61
N VAL A 59 21.37 -4.80 8.69
CA VAL A 59 22.03 -4.09 7.60
C VAL A 59 23.10 -3.15 8.14
N SER A 60 24.23 -3.13 7.46
CA SER A 60 25.36 -2.27 7.79
C SER A 60 25.78 -1.44 6.57
N PHE A 61 26.16 -0.19 6.78
CA PHE A 61 26.74 0.69 5.77
C PHE A 61 28.12 1.16 6.27
N ASP A 62 29.16 0.88 5.51
CA ASP A 62 30.54 1.28 5.83
C ASP A 62 30.96 0.96 7.28
N GLY A 63 30.54 -0.22 7.78
CA GLY A 63 30.82 -0.67 9.14
C GLY A 63 29.87 -0.15 10.22
N PHE A 64 28.96 0.78 9.90
CA PHE A 64 27.91 1.21 10.80
C PHE A 64 26.67 0.34 10.66
N LYS A 65 26.25 -0.30 11.76
CA LYS A 65 25.00 -1.08 11.79
C LYS A 65 23.81 -0.13 11.86
N ALA A 66 23.12 0.03 10.72
CA ALA A 66 21.90 0.84 10.65
C ALA A 66 20.68 0.09 11.22
N ILE A 67 20.65 -1.24 11.06
CA ILE A 67 19.64 -2.14 11.66
C ILE A 67 20.39 -3.35 12.21
N ASN A 68 19.99 -3.81 13.40
CA ASN A 68 20.61 -4.94 14.07
C ASN A 68 19.52 -5.89 14.60
N LYS A 69 19.33 -7.03 13.93
CA LYS A 69 18.38 -8.09 14.29
C LYS A 69 16.95 -7.56 14.52
N LEU A 70 16.45 -6.77 13.57
CA LEU A 70 15.08 -6.27 13.60
C LEU A 70 14.13 -7.40 13.27
N SER A 71 13.18 -7.66 14.19
CA SER A 71 12.01 -8.49 13.92
C SER A 71 10.76 -7.65 14.08
N LEU A 72 9.85 -7.74 13.10
CA LEU A 72 8.62 -6.97 13.04
C LEU A 72 7.57 -7.78 12.29
N ASP A 73 6.36 -7.79 12.79
CA ASP A 73 5.19 -8.31 12.08
C ASP A 73 4.08 -7.26 12.04
N ILE A 74 3.32 -7.24 10.95
CA ILE A 74 2.17 -6.36 10.74
C ILE A 74 0.99 -7.23 10.33
N ALA A 75 -0.14 -7.04 11.02
CA ALA A 75 -1.39 -7.74 10.70
C ALA A 75 -2.16 -7.02 9.57
N PRO A 76 -3.01 -7.73 8.80
CA PRO A 76 -3.94 -7.08 7.87
C PRO A 76 -4.83 -6.07 8.58
N GLY A 77 -4.99 -4.87 7.99
CA GLY A 77 -5.79 -3.79 8.56
C GLY A 77 -5.15 -3.05 9.73
N GLU A 78 -3.91 -3.39 10.10
CA GLU A 78 -3.19 -2.72 11.17
C GLU A 78 -2.63 -1.37 10.71
N LEU A 79 -2.80 -0.35 11.55
CA LEU A 79 -2.07 0.92 11.45
C LEU A 79 -0.89 0.89 12.44
N ARG A 80 0.33 0.78 11.92
CA ARG A 80 1.56 0.74 12.73
C ARG A 80 2.30 2.07 12.68
N CYS A 81 2.51 2.69 13.83
CA CYS A 81 3.32 3.89 13.96
C CYS A 81 4.74 3.54 14.43
N ILE A 82 5.77 3.99 13.69
CA ILE A 82 7.18 3.74 14.01
C ILE A 82 7.84 5.07 14.37
N ILE A 83 8.26 5.18 15.64
CA ILE A 83 8.82 6.39 16.22
C ILE A 83 10.29 6.14 16.59
N GLY A 84 11.12 7.16 16.45
CA GLY A 84 12.52 7.12 16.84
C GLY A 84 13.30 8.32 16.33
N PRO A 85 14.51 8.57 16.86
CA PRO A 85 15.35 9.68 16.45
C PRO A 85 15.81 9.55 14.98
N ASN A 86 16.39 10.62 14.43
CA ASN A 86 17.05 10.56 13.14
C ASN A 86 18.25 9.61 13.22
N GLY A 87 18.45 8.79 12.18
CA GLY A 87 19.48 7.75 12.17
C GLY A 87 19.09 6.42 12.83
N ALA A 88 17.89 6.30 13.44
CA ALA A 88 17.42 5.06 14.07
C ALA A 88 17.05 3.93 13.09
N GLY A 89 17.39 4.04 11.81
CA GLY A 89 17.11 2.98 10.82
C GLY A 89 15.70 2.95 10.24
N LYS A 90 14.79 3.89 10.60
CA LYS A 90 13.40 3.90 10.12
C LYS A 90 13.30 3.89 8.59
N THR A 91 14.04 4.78 7.94
CA THR A 91 14.08 4.88 6.47
C THR A 91 14.72 3.63 5.86
N THR A 92 15.79 3.12 6.48
CA THR A 92 16.47 1.89 6.03
C THR A 92 15.54 0.69 6.08
N MET A 93 14.73 0.56 7.13
CA MET A 93 13.71 -0.50 7.21
C MET A 93 12.69 -0.38 6.06
N MET A 94 12.18 0.82 5.79
CA MET A 94 11.28 1.05 4.64
C MET A 94 11.98 0.75 3.30
N ASP A 95 13.27 1.11 3.16
CA ASP A 95 14.06 0.83 1.97
C ASP A 95 14.27 -0.69 1.78
N ILE A 96 14.35 -1.48 2.84
CA ILE A 96 14.41 -2.94 2.78
C ILE A 96 13.06 -3.51 2.31
N ILE A 97 11.96 -3.09 2.91
CA ILE A 97 10.61 -3.57 2.57
C ILE A 97 10.27 -3.27 1.10
N THR A 98 10.71 -2.13 0.59
CA THR A 98 10.46 -1.74 -0.82
C THR A 98 11.52 -2.27 -1.79
N GLY A 99 12.52 -3.03 -1.32
CA GLY A 99 13.55 -3.64 -2.17
C GLY A 99 14.67 -2.71 -2.62
N LYS A 100 14.69 -1.46 -2.16
CA LYS A 100 15.73 -0.46 -2.48
C LYS A 100 17.06 -0.79 -1.81
N THR A 101 17.02 -1.38 -0.61
CA THR A 101 18.20 -1.83 0.14
C THR A 101 18.09 -3.32 0.41
N ARG A 102 19.20 -4.06 0.22
CA ARG A 102 19.28 -5.47 0.59
C ARG A 102 19.89 -5.59 1.99
N PRO A 103 19.28 -6.36 2.90
CA PRO A 103 19.88 -6.62 4.21
C PRO A 103 21.08 -7.58 4.09
N ASP A 104 21.99 -7.52 5.07
CA ASP A 104 23.12 -8.44 5.20
C ASP A 104 22.66 -9.82 5.67
N SER A 105 21.62 -9.86 6.50
CA SER A 105 21.02 -11.09 7.05
C SER A 105 19.56 -10.87 7.43
N GLY A 106 18.87 -11.99 7.68
CA GLY A 106 17.45 -12.02 8.03
C GLY A 106 16.55 -12.30 6.85
N THR A 107 15.24 -12.31 7.08
CA THR A 107 14.21 -12.61 6.08
C THR A 107 13.11 -11.55 6.08
N VAL A 108 12.51 -11.32 4.92
CA VAL A 108 11.41 -10.35 4.75
C VAL A 108 10.35 -10.96 3.87
N PHE A 109 9.17 -11.22 4.43
CA PHE A 109 8.05 -11.83 3.73
C PHE A 109 6.86 -10.89 3.64
N PHE A 110 6.22 -10.88 2.48
CA PHE A 110 4.92 -10.25 2.25
C PHE A 110 3.85 -11.34 2.16
N GLY A 111 2.90 -11.30 3.11
CA GLY A 111 2.07 -12.46 3.39
C GLY A 111 2.91 -13.64 3.88
N SER A 112 2.39 -14.85 3.71
CA SER A 112 3.04 -16.08 4.18
C SER A 112 4.03 -16.70 3.20
N THR A 113 4.04 -16.25 1.92
CA THR A 113 4.70 -16.98 0.83
C THR A 113 5.67 -16.15 -0.01
N ILE A 114 5.57 -14.82 -0.01
CA ILE A 114 6.34 -13.97 -0.90
C ILE A 114 7.58 -13.45 -0.20
N ASP A 115 8.76 -14.00 -0.55
CA ASP A 115 10.06 -13.53 -0.08
C ASP A 115 10.46 -12.25 -0.84
N LEU A 116 10.34 -11.07 -0.21
CA LEU A 116 10.65 -9.79 -0.83
C LEU A 116 12.11 -9.65 -1.24
N LEU A 117 13.02 -10.40 -0.60
CA LEU A 117 14.44 -10.34 -0.93
C LEU A 117 14.76 -10.96 -2.31
N ARG A 118 13.81 -11.68 -2.91
CA ARG A 118 13.95 -12.26 -4.25
C ARG A 118 13.38 -11.37 -5.35
N HIS A 119 12.71 -10.28 -4.98
CA HIS A 119 12.05 -9.38 -5.91
C HIS A 119 12.81 -8.07 -6.07
N LYS A 120 12.63 -7.41 -7.22
CA LYS A 120 13.12 -6.06 -7.49
C LYS A 120 12.09 -5.03 -7.01
N GLU A 121 12.51 -3.79 -6.80
CA GLU A 121 11.66 -2.69 -6.35
C GLU A 121 10.37 -2.55 -7.19
N ALA A 122 10.46 -2.62 -8.52
CA ALA A 122 9.30 -2.54 -9.40
C ALA A 122 8.32 -3.72 -9.23
N GLU A 123 8.84 -4.92 -9.00
CA GLU A 123 8.02 -6.12 -8.75
C GLU A 123 7.31 -6.02 -7.40
N ILE A 124 8.00 -5.52 -6.36
CA ILE A 124 7.45 -5.29 -5.02
C ILE A 124 6.30 -4.27 -5.09
N ALA A 125 6.45 -3.19 -5.85
CA ALA A 125 5.38 -2.24 -6.09
C ALA A 125 4.17 -2.89 -6.79
N GLN A 126 4.40 -3.78 -7.77
CA GLN A 126 3.33 -4.52 -8.46
C GLN A 126 2.62 -5.54 -7.55
N LEU A 127 3.30 -6.07 -6.54
CA LEU A 127 2.68 -6.92 -5.52
C LEU A 127 1.69 -6.16 -4.62
N GLY A 128 1.73 -4.83 -4.65
CA GLY A 128 0.82 -3.96 -3.92
C GLY A 128 1.43 -3.35 -2.66
N ILE A 129 2.75 -3.22 -2.60
CA ILE A 129 3.43 -2.44 -1.55
C ILE A 129 3.66 -1.02 -2.08
N GLY A 130 2.87 -0.06 -1.57
CA GLY A 130 3.01 1.35 -1.87
C GLY A 130 3.90 2.07 -0.85
N ARG A 131 4.59 3.12 -1.27
CA ARG A 131 5.37 3.98 -0.38
C ARG A 131 5.24 5.44 -0.75
N LYS A 132 4.86 6.26 0.23
CA LYS A 132 4.93 7.71 0.10
C LYS A 132 6.33 8.20 0.44
N PHE A 133 6.92 9.01 -0.46
CA PHE A 133 8.21 9.66 -0.20
C PHE A 133 8.03 10.98 0.55
N GLN A 134 9.14 11.49 1.14
CA GLN A 134 9.10 12.76 1.89
C GLN A 134 8.87 13.97 0.96
N LYS A 135 9.43 13.93 -0.24
CA LYS A 135 9.19 14.97 -1.27
C LYS A 135 8.09 14.46 -2.20
N PRO A 136 7.08 15.28 -2.51
CA PRO A 136 6.06 14.91 -3.47
C PRO A 136 6.66 14.57 -4.84
N THR A 137 6.25 13.41 -5.39
CA THR A 137 6.71 12.90 -6.69
C THR A 137 5.58 12.97 -7.72
N VAL A 138 4.99 14.16 -7.87
CA VAL A 138 3.93 14.43 -8.85
C VAL A 138 4.51 14.93 -10.17
N PHE A 139 3.83 14.65 -11.27
CA PHE A 139 4.16 15.17 -12.59
C PHE A 139 3.62 16.59 -12.74
N GLU A 140 4.47 17.59 -12.50
CA GLU A 140 4.06 19.00 -12.37
C GLU A 140 3.44 19.59 -13.65
N HIS A 141 3.81 19.08 -14.81
CA HIS A 141 3.30 19.51 -16.11
C HIS A 141 1.97 18.85 -16.52
N LEU A 142 1.50 17.91 -15.74
CA LEU A 142 0.22 17.24 -15.92
C LEU A 142 -0.81 17.79 -14.95
N THR A 143 -2.08 17.66 -15.30
CA THR A 143 -3.21 18.00 -14.43
C THR A 143 -3.32 17.02 -13.28
N VAL A 144 -4.12 17.34 -12.26
CA VAL A 144 -4.47 16.42 -11.17
C VAL A 144 -5.07 15.14 -11.73
N PHE A 145 -6.00 15.26 -12.69
CA PHE A 145 -6.62 14.12 -13.37
C PHE A 145 -5.58 13.22 -14.02
N GLU A 146 -4.73 13.78 -14.88
CA GLU A 146 -3.70 13.02 -15.61
C GLU A 146 -2.70 12.33 -14.69
N ASN A 147 -2.34 12.94 -13.55
CA ASN A 147 -1.50 12.30 -12.54
C ASN A 147 -2.17 11.05 -11.95
N LEU A 148 -3.47 11.12 -11.62
CA LEU A 148 -4.22 10.00 -11.09
C LEU A 148 -4.44 8.92 -12.15
N GLU A 149 -4.75 9.31 -13.39
CA GLU A 149 -4.93 8.41 -14.52
C GLU A 149 -3.66 7.58 -14.80
N LEU A 150 -2.47 8.23 -14.80
CA LEU A 150 -1.18 7.54 -14.96
C LEU A 150 -0.89 6.54 -13.84
N ALA A 151 -1.43 6.78 -12.65
CA ALA A 151 -1.24 5.91 -11.49
C ALA A 151 -2.17 4.70 -11.49
N LEU A 152 -3.22 4.68 -12.34
CA LEU A 152 -4.14 3.54 -12.44
C LEU A 152 -3.41 2.22 -12.67
N LYS A 153 -3.87 1.20 -11.96
CA LYS A 153 -3.40 -0.19 -12.14
C LYS A 153 -4.04 -0.79 -13.39
N THR A 154 -3.46 -0.51 -14.55
CA THR A 154 -3.92 -1.00 -15.86
C THR A 154 -2.77 -1.65 -16.61
N ASP A 155 -3.11 -2.40 -17.66
CA ASP A 155 -2.10 -2.89 -18.60
C ASP A 155 -1.47 -1.69 -19.32
N LYS A 156 -0.17 -1.47 -19.05
CA LYS A 156 0.62 -0.37 -19.63
C LYS A 156 1.31 -0.77 -20.95
N GLY A 157 0.82 -1.80 -21.62
CA GLY A 157 1.28 -2.18 -22.96
C GLY A 157 1.06 -1.06 -23.96
N VAL A 158 1.97 -0.92 -24.93
CA VAL A 158 1.93 0.19 -25.93
C VAL A 158 0.58 0.26 -26.67
N ARG A 159 -0.01 -0.88 -27.02
CA ARG A 159 -1.32 -0.94 -27.68
C ARG A 159 -2.47 -0.55 -26.75
N ALA A 160 -2.41 -0.99 -25.49
CA ALA A 160 -3.38 -0.63 -24.47
C ALA A 160 -3.34 0.87 -24.18
N SER A 161 -2.16 1.47 -24.09
CA SER A 161 -1.98 2.91 -23.84
C SER A 161 -2.46 3.78 -25.01
N MET A 162 -2.34 3.34 -26.25
CA MET A 162 -2.79 4.10 -27.41
C MET A 162 -4.32 4.13 -27.59
N LEU A 163 -5.02 3.12 -27.06
CA LEU A 163 -6.48 2.97 -27.16
C LEU A 163 -7.16 3.11 -25.80
N PHE A 164 -6.42 3.58 -24.78
CA PHE A 164 -6.89 3.68 -23.42
C PHE A 164 -8.09 4.65 -23.34
N ARG A 165 -9.19 4.14 -22.84
CA ARG A 165 -10.35 4.91 -22.39
C ARG A 165 -10.71 4.39 -21.02
N LEU A 166 -10.93 5.30 -20.09
CA LEU A 166 -11.43 4.95 -18.76
C LEU A 166 -12.77 4.22 -18.93
N ASP A 167 -12.88 3.08 -18.29
CA ASP A 167 -14.18 2.42 -18.11
C ASP A 167 -14.95 3.10 -16.96
N SER A 168 -16.23 2.72 -16.77
CA SER A 168 -17.07 3.32 -15.72
C SER A 168 -16.50 3.06 -14.32
N ALA A 169 -16.00 1.87 -14.05
CA ALA A 169 -15.44 1.51 -12.73
C ALA A 169 -14.17 2.31 -12.42
N GLN A 170 -13.31 2.54 -13.42
CA GLN A 170 -12.10 3.36 -13.28
C GLN A 170 -12.46 4.83 -13.06
N SER A 171 -13.49 5.33 -13.76
CA SER A 171 -13.98 6.71 -13.58
C SER A 171 -14.59 6.91 -12.19
N ASP A 172 -15.37 5.95 -11.69
CA ASP A 172 -15.94 5.97 -10.35
C ASP A 172 -14.84 5.93 -9.29
N ARG A 173 -13.83 5.07 -9.47
CA ARG A 173 -12.67 5.00 -8.57
C ARG A 173 -11.88 6.30 -8.54
N LEU A 174 -11.68 6.93 -9.69
CA LEU A 174 -10.99 8.21 -9.78
C LEU A 174 -11.78 9.32 -9.05
N ALA A 175 -13.09 9.36 -9.21
CA ALA A 175 -13.96 10.30 -8.50
C ALA A 175 -13.90 10.09 -6.98
N GLU A 176 -13.98 8.84 -6.51
CA GLU A 176 -13.84 8.48 -5.09
C GLU A 176 -12.50 8.95 -4.50
N VAL A 177 -11.40 8.70 -5.22
CA VAL A 177 -10.06 9.12 -4.78
C VAL A 177 -9.96 10.64 -4.75
N LEU A 178 -10.47 11.36 -5.76
CA LEU A 178 -10.48 12.82 -5.80
C LEU A 178 -11.22 13.44 -4.61
N GLU A 179 -12.35 12.87 -4.22
CA GLU A 179 -13.09 13.28 -3.02
C GLU A 179 -12.27 12.99 -1.76
N THR A 180 -11.68 11.80 -1.65
CA THR A 180 -10.86 11.37 -0.49
C THR A 180 -9.67 12.30 -0.26
N ILE A 181 -8.99 12.73 -1.32
CA ILE A 181 -7.83 13.63 -1.23
C ILE A 181 -8.22 15.12 -1.29
N HIS A 182 -9.50 15.46 -1.30
CA HIS A 182 -10.03 16.82 -1.35
C HIS A 182 -9.51 17.67 -2.52
N LEU A 183 -9.36 17.08 -3.70
CA LEU A 183 -8.90 17.75 -4.93
C LEU A 183 -9.95 17.73 -6.06
N ALA A 184 -11.20 17.38 -5.77
CA ALA A 184 -12.28 17.33 -6.76
C ALA A 184 -12.44 18.67 -7.52
N ASP A 185 -12.35 19.81 -6.83
CA ASP A 185 -12.45 21.14 -7.45
C ASP A 185 -11.20 21.54 -8.25
N SER A 186 -10.13 20.77 -8.19
CA SER A 186 -8.85 21.05 -8.83
C SER A 186 -8.47 20.07 -9.95
N VAL A 187 -9.41 19.26 -10.42
CA VAL A 187 -9.21 18.15 -11.38
C VAL A 187 -8.43 18.58 -12.62
N SER A 188 -8.80 19.70 -13.23
CA SER A 188 -8.18 20.23 -14.45
C SER A 188 -6.95 21.13 -14.18
N ARG A 189 -6.61 21.37 -12.92
CA ARG A 189 -5.49 22.24 -12.55
C ARG A 189 -4.17 21.48 -12.73
N LEU A 190 -3.15 22.16 -13.27
CA LEU A 190 -1.79 21.61 -13.34
C LEU A 190 -1.25 21.34 -11.92
N ALA A 191 -0.65 20.16 -11.74
CA ALA A 191 -0.08 19.76 -10.46
C ALA A 191 1.04 20.71 -9.99
N GLY A 192 1.77 21.34 -10.92
CA GLY A 192 2.78 22.35 -10.63
C GLY A 192 2.22 23.55 -9.87
N ASN A 193 0.94 23.91 -10.11
CA ASN A 193 0.25 25.06 -9.53
C ASN A 193 -0.42 24.75 -8.17
N LEU A 194 -0.32 23.52 -7.69
CA LEU A 194 -0.82 23.11 -6.38
C LEU A 194 0.12 23.60 -5.26
N SER A 195 -0.44 23.87 -4.09
CA SER A 195 0.35 24.09 -2.88
C SER A 195 1.12 22.81 -2.51
N HIS A 196 2.16 22.95 -1.67
CA HIS A 196 2.94 21.79 -1.21
C HIS A 196 2.06 20.72 -0.53
N GLY A 197 1.11 21.12 0.31
CA GLY A 197 0.16 20.20 0.93
C GLY A 197 -0.74 19.51 -0.08
N GLN A 198 -1.26 20.23 -1.08
CA GLN A 198 -2.07 19.65 -2.14
C GLN A 198 -1.27 18.65 -3.00
N LYS A 199 0.01 18.93 -3.28
CA LYS A 199 0.89 17.97 -3.97
C LYS A 199 1.09 16.69 -3.15
N GLN A 200 1.19 16.79 -1.81
CA GLN A 200 1.24 15.62 -0.94
C GLN A 200 -0.06 14.80 -0.98
N TRP A 201 -1.21 15.47 -0.98
CA TRP A 201 -2.50 14.78 -1.14
C TRP A 201 -2.64 14.12 -2.50
N LEU A 202 -2.20 14.77 -3.58
CA LEU A 202 -2.20 14.19 -4.91
C LEU A 202 -1.32 12.93 -4.96
N GLU A 203 -0.13 12.94 -4.36
CA GLU A 203 0.74 11.76 -4.26
C GLU A 203 0.06 10.60 -3.52
N ILE A 204 -0.65 10.89 -2.41
CA ILE A 204 -1.46 9.88 -1.71
C ILE A 204 -2.54 9.33 -2.65
N GLY A 205 -3.25 10.19 -3.38
CA GLY A 205 -4.23 9.78 -4.38
C GLY A 205 -3.63 8.86 -5.43
N MET A 206 -2.45 9.19 -5.97
CA MET A 206 -1.75 8.33 -6.94
C MET A 206 -1.43 6.95 -6.36
N LEU A 207 -1.06 6.87 -5.08
CA LEU A 207 -0.84 5.59 -4.40
C LEU A 207 -2.14 4.81 -4.23
N LEU A 208 -3.25 5.47 -3.85
CA LEU A 208 -4.56 4.84 -3.71
C LEU A 208 -5.11 4.30 -5.03
N MET A 209 -4.79 4.96 -6.17
CA MET A 209 -5.15 4.48 -7.51
C MET A 209 -4.49 3.15 -7.89
N GLN A 210 -3.37 2.80 -7.24
CA GLN A 210 -2.66 1.54 -7.45
C GLN A 210 -3.26 0.37 -6.65
N ASP A 211 -4.29 0.63 -5.84
CA ASP A 211 -4.93 -0.35 -4.95
C ASP A 211 -3.90 -1.10 -4.08
N PRO A 212 -3.14 -0.39 -3.23
CA PRO A 212 -2.08 -1.00 -2.45
C PRO A 212 -2.67 -1.91 -1.35
N LYS A 213 -2.02 -3.05 -1.12
CA LYS A 213 -2.33 -3.96 -0.01
C LYS A 213 -1.59 -3.56 1.27
N LEU A 214 -0.45 -2.88 1.13
CA LEU A 214 0.35 -2.30 2.20
C LEU A 214 0.81 -0.91 1.75
N LEU A 215 0.61 0.10 2.59
CA LEU A 215 0.99 1.48 2.34
C LEU A 215 1.81 2.01 3.52
#